data_900f5ada304c3c47fb4e0dd48c8785d4
#
_entry.id   900f5ada304c3c47fb4e0dd48c8785d4
#
_cell.length_a   1.000
_cell.length_b   1.000
_cell.length_c   1.000
_cell.angle_alpha   90.00
_cell.angle_beta   90.00
_cell.angle_gamma   90.00
#
_symmetry.space_group_name_H-M   'P 1'
#
loop_
_entity.id
_entity.type
_entity.pdbx_description
1 polymer ?
#
loop_
_entity_poly.entity_id
_entity_poly.type
_entity_poly.pdbx_seq_one_letter_code
_entity_poly.pdbx_strand_id
1 'polypeptide(L)'
;MKRILLIALLSLLALTGLCQNGGPLRFLGIPIDGSESEFAAKLKSKGFTWSSLTESYKGQFNGKDVDIYLHTNHRLVDRVYVAFPLTSEENIRAEFNRLLGQFNNNKKYLSLSLDSEIPMDEDISYEIIVNKKRYQATFSYFDPDRDEIAFVESLLDKVSGILPAEQISQMREICRKAKEVPESEREELVARMMAEMQAGSPASKIDFETDPEKAFLIMSTFMDGMRSLADGEVWFMIHQYGGGYQIGLYYDNLHNQAHGEDL
;
A
#
# COMPACT_ATOMS: atom_id res chain seq x y z
N MET A 1 -4.72 -21.90 -8.79
CA MET A 1 -3.98 -20.67 -9.11
C MET A 1 -4.54 -19.90 -10.31
N LYS A 2 -5.17 -20.54 -11.33
CA LYS A 2 -5.79 -19.87 -12.52
C LYS A 2 -6.91 -18.87 -12.22
N ARG A 3 -7.46 -18.88 -11.00
CA ARG A 3 -8.51 -17.98 -10.53
C ARG A 3 -7.97 -16.74 -9.81
N ILE A 4 -6.66 -16.68 -9.51
CA ILE A 4 -6.10 -15.70 -8.57
C ILE A 4 -5.99 -14.32 -9.20
N LEU A 5 -5.54 -14.17 -10.43
CA LEU A 5 -5.41 -12.86 -11.08
C LEU A 5 -6.77 -12.23 -11.37
N LEU A 6 -7.72 -13.05 -11.82
CA LEU A 6 -9.09 -12.62 -12.07
C LEU A 6 -9.84 -12.37 -10.76
N ILE A 7 -9.58 -13.19 -9.73
CA ILE A 7 -10.10 -13.00 -8.36
C ILE A 7 -9.44 -11.78 -7.71
N ALA A 8 -8.16 -11.50 -7.96
CA ALA A 8 -7.51 -10.28 -7.46
C ALA A 8 -8.11 -9.03 -8.08
N LEU A 9 -8.42 -9.02 -9.37
CA LEU A 9 -9.12 -7.93 -10.03
C LEU A 9 -10.57 -7.77 -9.54
N LEU A 10 -11.24 -8.90 -9.24
CA LEU A 10 -12.61 -8.95 -8.69
C LEU A 10 -12.66 -8.58 -7.21
N SER A 11 -11.65 -9.01 -6.42
CA SER A 11 -11.58 -8.62 -5.01
C SER A 11 -11.31 -7.14 -4.85
N LEU A 12 -10.74 -6.47 -5.86
CA LEU A 12 -10.63 -5.01 -5.89
C LEU A 12 -12.00 -4.34 -5.98
N LEU A 13 -12.90 -4.85 -6.81
CA LEU A 13 -14.29 -4.33 -6.90
C LEU A 13 -15.10 -4.64 -5.63
N ALA A 14 -14.75 -5.69 -4.88
CA ALA A 14 -15.42 -6.07 -3.64
C ALA A 14 -14.80 -5.41 -2.37
N LEU A 15 -13.61 -4.79 -2.47
CA LEU A 15 -12.96 -4.11 -1.34
C LEU A 15 -13.60 -2.77 -0.97
N THR A 16 -14.52 -2.27 -1.77
CA THR A 16 -15.05 -0.91 -1.70
C THR A 16 -16.15 -0.67 -0.67
N GLY A 17 -16.81 -1.72 -0.21
CA GLY A 17 -17.92 -1.60 0.77
C GLY A 17 -17.53 -1.34 2.23
N LEU A 18 -16.25 -1.15 2.58
CA LEU A 18 -15.80 -1.26 3.98
C LEU A 18 -15.16 -0.01 4.60
N CYS A 19 -15.01 1.10 3.90
CA CYS A 19 -14.42 2.33 4.46
C CYS A 19 -15.37 3.52 4.43
N GLN A 20 -15.82 3.94 5.60
CA GLN A 20 -16.78 5.05 5.78
C GLN A 20 -16.16 6.47 5.79
N ASN A 21 -14.90 6.66 5.50
CA ASN A 21 -14.26 7.99 5.46
C ASN A 21 -13.18 7.99 4.37
N GLY A 22 -13.54 8.38 3.17
CA GLY A 22 -12.64 8.67 2.08
C GLY A 22 -11.74 9.88 2.33
N GLY A 23 -10.83 10.14 1.40
CA GLY A 23 -9.90 11.26 1.43
C GLY A 23 -8.43 10.82 1.58
N PRO A 24 -7.51 11.78 1.70
CA PRO A 24 -6.08 11.49 1.72
C PRO A 24 -5.68 10.58 2.88
N LEU A 25 -4.54 9.88 2.69
CA LEU A 25 -3.93 9.06 3.73
C LEU A 25 -3.86 9.83 5.05
N ARG A 26 -4.15 9.14 6.17
CA ARG A 26 -4.23 9.78 7.49
C ARG A 26 -3.25 9.15 8.47
N PHE A 27 -2.60 10.00 9.24
CA PHE A 27 -1.84 9.61 10.42
C PHE A 27 -2.59 10.04 11.69
N LEU A 28 -2.91 9.11 12.57
CA LEU A 28 -3.74 9.35 13.80
C LEU A 28 -5.08 10.07 13.52
N GLY A 29 -5.67 9.84 12.35
CA GLY A 29 -6.87 10.53 11.91
C GLY A 29 -6.63 11.93 11.34
N ILE A 30 -5.38 12.41 11.29
CA ILE A 30 -4.98 13.68 10.69
C ILE A 30 -4.68 13.41 9.21
N PRO A 31 -5.35 14.05 8.24
CA PRO A 31 -4.98 13.94 6.83
C PRO A 31 -3.53 14.38 6.62
N ILE A 32 -2.76 13.58 5.88
CA ILE A 32 -1.40 13.94 5.48
C ILE A 32 -1.52 14.87 4.28
N ASP A 33 -1.83 16.12 4.58
CA ASP A 33 -2.08 17.17 3.60
C ASP A 33 -2.11 18.52 4.33
N GLY A 34 -2.12 19.62 3.55
CA GLY A 34 -2.16 20.96 4.10
C GLY A 34 -0.81 21.45 4.64
N SER A 35 -0.83 22.58 5.31
CA SER A 35 0.42 23.18 5.80
C SER A 35 1.01 22.43 7.01
N GLU A 36 2.34 22.48 7.13
CA GLU A 36 3.04 21.92 8.29
C GLU A 36 2.51 22.47 9.62
N SER A 37 2.21 23.78 9.68
CA SER A 37 1.72 24.44 10.90
C SER A 37 0.35 23.90 11.34
N GLU A 38 -0.56 23.62 10.40
CA GLU A 38 -1.87 23.04 10.68
C GLU A 38 -1.74 21.58 11.14
N PHE A 39 -0.88 20.81 10.48
CA PHE A 39 -0.60 19.42 10.87
C PHE A 39 0.01 19.37 12.28
N ALA A 40 1.00 20.23 12.55
CA ALA A 40 1.65 20.37 13.85
C ALA A 40 0.66 20.76 14.96
N ALA A 41 -0.27 21.66 14.70
CA ALA A 41 -1.31 22.02 15.66
C ALA A 41 -2.21 20.82 16.01
N LYS A 42 -2.57 20.00 14.98
CA LYS A 42 -3.34 18.78 15.17
C LYS A 42 -2.55 17.71 15.93
N LEU A 43 -1.24 17.54 15.66
CA LEU A 43 -0.36 16.64 16.45
C LEU A 43 -0.32 17.06 17.94
N LYS A 44 -0.16 18.34 18.20
CA LYS A 44 -0.18 18.87 19.57
C LYS A 44 -1.51 18.58 20.27
N SER A 45 -2.63 18.69 19.56
CA SER A 45 -3.95 18.33 20.12
C SER A 45 -4.10 16.84 20.44
N LYS A 46 -3.27 15.99 19.84
CA LYS A 46 -3.18 14.55 20.11
C LYS A 46 -2.18 14.20 21.22
N GLY A 47 -1.59 15.19 21.87
CA GLY A 47 -0.68 15.02 23.01
C GLY A 47 0.81 14.98 22.63
N PHE A 48 1.16 15.27 21.38
CA PHE A 48 2.56 15.38 20.97
C PHE A 48 3.14 16.75 21.34
N THR A 49 4.40 16.79 21.76
CA THR A 49 5.12 18.00 22.13
C THR A 49 6.34 18.21 21.25
N TRP A 50 6.58 19.46 20.84
CA TRP A 50 7.76 19.80 20.05
C TRP A 50 9.03 19.75 20.92
N SER A 51 10.06 19.10 20.40
CA SER A 51 11.41 19.08 20.97
C SER A 51 12.38 19.80 20.03
N SER A 52 12.90 20.93 20.48
CA SER A 52 13.92 21.66 19.71
C SER A 52 15.29 20.96 19.67
N LEU A 53 15.53 20.01 20.57
CA LEU A 53 16.78 19.24 20.60
C LEU A 53 16.85 18.22 19.46
N THR A 54 15.73 17.58 19.16
CA THR A 54 15.63 16.53 18.13
C THR A 54 14.90 17.03 16.87
N GLU A 55 14.41 18.26 16.88
CA GLU A 55 13.60 18.85 15.81
C GLU A 55 12.43 17.92 15.41
N SER A 56 11.76 17.35 16.43
CA SER A 56 10.71 16.36 16.26
C SER A 56 9.53 16.61 17.20
N TYR A 57 8.40 15.99 16.92
CA TYR A 57 7.25 15.91 17.83
C TYR A 57 7.35 14.61 18.62
N LYS A 58 7.47 14.71 19.95
CA LYS A 58 7.55 13.57 20.87
C LYS A 58 6.18 13.24 21.45
N GLY A 59 5.86 11.96 21.47
CA GLY A 59 4.61 11.48 22.04
C GLY A 59 4.49 9.96 21.95
N GLN A 60 3.29 9.45 22.22
CA GLN A 60 3.04 8.02 22.21
C GLN A 60 2.31 7.60 20.92
N PHE A 61 2.83 6.57 20.29
CA PHE A 61 2.22 5.92 19.14
C PHE A 61 2.38 4.40 19.26
N ASN A 62 1.27 3.68 19.08
CA ASN A 62 1.25 2.22 19.12
C ASN A 62 1.88 1.62 20.40
N GLY A 63 1.69 2.32 21.55
CA GLY A 63 2.22 1.92 22.86
C GLY A 63 3.71 2.16 23.08
N LYS A 64 4.34 2.96 22.22
CA LYS A 64 5.76 3.33 22.29
C LYS A 64 5.94 4.84 22.32
N ASP A 65 6.97 5.30 23.01
CA ASP A 65 7.43 6.68 22.88
C ASP A 65 8.15 6.84 21.55
N VAL A 66 7.68 7.78 20.71
CA VAL A 66 8.22 7.96 19.35
C VAL A 66 8.59 9.41 19.10
N ASP A 67 9.47 9.60 18.14
CA ASP A 67 9.75 10.88 17.52
C ASP A 67 9.07 10.95 16.15
N ILE A 68 8.30 12.03 15.90
CA ILE A 68 7.62 12.26 14.63
C ILE A 68 8.27 13.43 13.90
N TYR A 69 8.60 13.21 12.65
CA TYR A 69 9.13 14.22 11.76
C TYR A 69 8.14 14.43 10.61
N LEU A 70 7.96 15.70 10.22
CA LEU A 70 7.14 16.08 9.08
C LEU A 70 8.04 16.46 7.90
N HIS A 71 7.75 15.93 6.75
CA HIS A 71 8.34 16.38 5.50
C HIS A 71 7.28 17.12 4.70
N THR A 72 7.71 18.15 3.96
CA THR A 72 6.82 18.96 3.13
C THR A 72 7.37 19.11 1.73
N ASN A 73 6.50 19.00 0.74
CA ASN A 73 6.77 19.37 -0.63
C ASN A 73 5.83 20.51 -1.04
N HIS A 74 6.35 21.56 -1.67
CA HIS A 74 5.58 22.77 -2.05
C HIS A 74 4.72 23.34 -0.88
N ARG A 75 5.24 23.28 0.36
CA ARG A 75 4.59 23.71 1.62
C ARG A 75 3.42 22.83 2.07
N LEU A 76 3.16 21.72 1.40
CA LEU A 76 2.17 20.73 1.81
C LEU A 76 2.88 19.56 2.47
N VAL A 77 2.30 19.04 3.54
CA VAL A 77 2.81 17.81 4.18
C VAL A 77 2.61 16.66 3.21
N ASP A 78 3.71 16.02 2.82
CA ASP A 78 3.72 14.86 1.94
C ASP A 78 4.15 13.58 2.65
N ARG A 79 4.91 13.69 3.77
CA ARG A 79 5.36 12.55 4.55
C ARG A 79 5.30 12.79 6.05
N VAL A 80 4.87 11.77 6.77
CA VAL A 80 5.05 11.65 8.22
C VAL A 80 6.02 10.51 8.48
N TYR A 81 7.16 10.81 9.09
CA TYR A 81 8.13 9.81 9.55
C TYR A 81 8.02 9.62 11.05
N VAL A 82 7.84 8.38 11.50
CA VAL A 82 7.75 7.97 12.88
C VAL A 82 8.98 7.14 13.23
N ALA A 83 9.86 7.66 14.06
CA ALA A 83 11.03 6.97 14.57
C ALA A 83 10.68 6.28 15.89
N PHE A 84 10.72 4.96 15.91
CA PHE A 84 10.56 4.16 17.13
C PHE A 84 11.83 4.23 17.99
N PRO A 85 11.76 3.88 19.28
CA PRO A 85 12.97 3.88 20.12
C PRO A 85 13.98 2.83 19.65
N LEU A 86 15.27 3.12 19.90
CA LEU A 86 16.34 2.15 19.70
C LEU A 86 16.13 0.93 20.62
N THR A 87 16.41 -0.27 20.09
CA THR A 87 16.21 -1.51 20.82
C THR A 87 17.21 -2.60 20.39
N SER A 88 17.19 -3.75 21.08
CA SER A 88 18.01 -4.91 20.76
C SER A 88 17.49 -5.64 19.51
N GLU A 89 18.31 -6.56 18.99
CA GLU A 89 17.96 -7.39 17.82
C GLU A 89 16.71 -8.24 18.07
N GLU A 90 16.61 -8.87 19.24
CA GLU A 90 15.45 -9.67 19.60
C GLU A 90 14.15 -8.86 19.60
N ASN A 91 14.20 -7.67 20.21
CA ASN A 91 13.03 -6.80 20.30
C ASN A 91 12.65 -6.18 18.94
N ILE A 92 13.62 -5.84 18.09
CA ILE A 92 13.33 -5.26 16.79
C ILE A 92 12.63 -6.27 15.87
N ARG A 93 13.00 -7.57 15.94
CA ARG A 93 12.31 -8.66 15.24
C ARG A 93 10.84 -8.75 15.66
N ALA A 94 10.61 -8.82 16.96
CA ALA A 94 9.26 -8.89 17.49
C ALA A 94 8.42 -7.67 17.09
N GLU A 95 9.02 -6.47 17.12
CA GLU A 95 8.34 -5.23 16.75
C GLU A 95 8.03 -5.18 15.25
N PHE A 96 8.96 -5.59 14.38
CA PHE A 96 8.75 -5.68 12.95
C PHE A 96 7.59 -6.63 12.61
N ASN A 97 7.64 -7.86 13.14
CA ASN A 97 6.60 -8.86 12.89
C ASN A 97 5.24 -8.43 13.43
N ARG A 98 5.22 -7.75 14.59
CA ARG A 98 3.99 -7.18 15.15
C ARG A 98 3.38 -6.10 14.25
N LEU A 99 4.17 -5.18 13.75
CA LEU A 99 3.72 -4.15 12.80
C LEU A 99 3.23 -4.78 11.49
N LEU A 100 3.98 -5.73 10.95
CA LEU A 100 3.61 -6.46 9.74
C LEU A 100 2.22 -7.11 9.90
N GLY A 101 2.00 -7.80 11.01
CA GLY A 101 0.69 -8.41 11.33
C GLY A 101 -0.43 -7.36 11.49
N GLN A 102 -0.15 -6.21 12.12
CA GLN A 102 -1.12 -5.14 12.28
C GLN A 102 -1.55 -4.54 10.95
N PHE A 103 -0.60 -4.28 10.03
CA PHE A 103 -0.92 -3.73 8.71
C PHE A 103 -1.60 -4.76 7.81
N ASN A 104 -1.18 -6.03 7.81
CA ASN A 104 -1.83 -7.10 7.05
C ASN A 104 -3.29 -7.34 7.48
N ASN A 105 -3.61 -7.12 8.76
CA ASN A 105 -4.97 -7.25 9.29
C ASN A 105 -5.82 -5.98 9.12
N ASN A 106 -5.22 -4.87 8.66
CA ASN A 106 -5.93 -3.61 8.49
C ASN A 106 -6.41 -3.46 7.04
N LYS A 107 -7.71 -3.62 6.83
CA LYS A 107 -8.36 -3.56 5.50
C LYS A 107 -8.17 -2.24 4.73
N LYS A 108 -7.68 -1.18 5.38
CA LYS A 108 -7.37 0.10 4.71
C LYS A 108 -6.12 0.03 3.84
N TYR A 109 -5.30 -0.99 4.04
CA TYR A 109 -4.01 -1.12 3.38
C TYR A 109 -3.95 -2.42 2.60
N LEU A 110 -3.33 -2.37 1.45
CA LEU A 110 -3.07 -3.53 0.61
C LEU A 110 -1.57 -3.79 0.57
N SER A 111 -1.13 -4.97 1.05
CA SER A 111 0.25 -5.41 0.84
C SER A 111 0.42 -5.80 -0.62
N LEU A 112 1.27 -5.07 -1.33
CA LEU A 112 1.68 -5.38 -2.71
C LEU A 112 3.09 -5.98 -2.77
N SER A 113 3.66 -6.31 -1.62
CA SER A 113 4.96 -6.96 -1.50
C SER A 113 4.80 -8.38 -0.92
N LEU A 114 5.80 -9.21 -1.18
CA LEU A 114 5.89 -10.56 -0.62
C LEU A 114 6.57 -10.53 0.77
N ASP A 115 6.33 -9.47 1.54
CA ASP A 115 6.94 -9.28 2.84
C ASP A 115 6.49 -10.39 3.79
N SER A 116 7.46 -11.04 4.39
CA SER A 116 7.27 -12.14 5.33
C SER A 116 7.79 -11.75 6.71
N GLU A 117 7.29 -12.43 7.72
CA GLU A 117 7.82 -12.33 9.07
C GLU A 117 9.31 -12.72 9.09
N ILE A 118 10.06 -12.03 9.93
CA ILE A 118 11.47 -12.37 10.18
C ILE A 118 11.49 -13.63 11.06
N PRO A 119 12.12 -14.74 10.58
CA PRO A 119 12.24 -15.97 11.36
C PRO A 119 12.93 -15.78 12.69
N MET A 120 12.57 -16.60 13.69
CA MET A 120 13.13 -16.49 15.03
C MET A 120 14.63 -16.81 15.09
N ASP A 121 15.11 -17.65 14.20
CA ASP A 121 16.49 -18.11 14.10
C ASP A 121 17.35 -17.28 13.13
N GLU A 122 16.79 -16.26 12.49
CA GLU A 122 17.53 -15.39 11.56
C GLU A 122 18.40 -14.38 12.33
N ASP A 123 19.69 -14.34 12.01
CA ASP A 123 20.65 -13.34 12.53
C ASP A 123 20.53 -12.04 11.73
N ILE A 124 19.76 -11.09 12.25
CA ILE A 124 19.50 -9.80 11.60
C ILE A 124 20.80 -9.02 11.38
N SER A 125 21.71 -9.05 12.35
CA SER A 125 23.03 -8.39 12.24
C SER A 125 23.83 -8.91 11.06
N TYR A 126 23.93 -10.23 10.96
CA TYR A 126 24.64 -10.89 9.86
C TYR A 126 24.01 -10.59 8.52
N GLU A 127 22.68 -10.72 8.43
CA GLU A 127 21.93 -10.47 7.20
C GLU A 127 22.08 -9.03 6.70
N ILE A 128 22.01 -8.04 7.59
CA ILE A 128 22.19 -6.62 7.21
C ILE A 128 23.63 -6.34 6.80
N ILE A 129 24.63 -6.80 7.60
CA ILE A 129 26.03 -6.41 7.41
C ILE A 129 26.65 -7.18 6.24
N VAL A 130 26.45 -8.49 6.19
CA VAL A 130 27.11 -9.38 5.22
C VAL A 130 26.30 -9.50 3.95
N ASN A 131 25.01 -9.86 4.07
CA ASN A 131 24.15 -10.12 2.92
C ASN A 131 23.47 -8.86 2.35
N LYS A 132 23.66 -7.69 3.01
CA LYS A 132 23.03 -6.42 2.62
C LYS A 132 21.51 -6.52 2.54
N LYS A 133 20.91 -7.45 3.28
CA LYS A 133 19.47 -7.64 3.35
C LYS A 133 18.81 -6.40 3.96
N ARG A 134 17.69 -6.02 3.37
CA ARG A 134 16.82 -4.95 3.91
C ARG A 134 15.56 -5.59 4.45
N TYR A 135 15.23 -5.27 5.68
CA TYR A 135 13.96 -5.64 6.29
C TYR A 135 13.01 -4.45 6.13
N GLN A 136 12.12 -4.57 5.19
CA GLN A 136 11.15 -3.53 4.83
C GLN A 136 9.81 -4.19 4.54
N ALA A 137 8.72 -3.52 4.87
CA ALA A 137 7.38 -3.88 4.45
C ALA A 137 6.66 -2.65 3.91
N THR A 138 5.88 -2.83 2.85
CA THR A 138 5.23 -1.75 2.12
C THR A 138 3.75 -2.06 1.88
N PHE A 139 2.90 -1.06 2.11
CA PHE A 139 1.45 -1.15 2.03
C PHE A 139 0.90 0.03 1.26
N SER A 140 0.13 -0.25 0.22
CA SER A 140 -0.54 0.78 -0.56
C SER A 140 -1.87 1.16 0.08
N TYR A 141 -2.15 2.45 0.10
CA TYR A 141 -3.44 3.02 0.49
C TYR A 141 -4.18 3.46 -0.76
N PHE A 142 -5.45 3.12 -0.81
CA PHE A 142 -6.35 3.56 -1.87
C PHE A 142 -7.52 4.29 -1.24
N ASP A 143 -7.83 5.47 -1.77
CA ASP A 143 -8.98 6.24 -1.29
C ASP A 143 -10.27 5.44 -1.53
N PRO A 144 -11.04 5.11 -0.48
CA PRO A 144 -12.29 4.37 -0.65
C PRO A 144 -13.37 5.15 -1.42
N ASP A 145 -13.28 6.48 -1.51
CA ASP A 145 -14.23 7.30 -2.26
C ASP A 145 -13.83 7.48 -3.74
N ARG A 146 -12.74 6.83 -4.20
CA ARG A 146 -12.34 6.89 -5.60
C ARG A 146 -13.39 6.28 -6.52
N ASP A 147 -13.46 6.76 -7.76
CA ASP A 147 -14.23 6.09 -8.82
C ASP A 147 -13.59 4.74 -9.17
N GLU A 148 -14.21 3.67 -8.70
CA GLU A 148 -13.75 2.29 -8.88
C GLU A 148 -13.64 1.89 -10.34
N ILE A 149 -14.60 2.32 -11.15
CA ILE A 149 -14.60 1.95 -12.57
C ILE A 149 -13.47 2.66 -13.29
N ALA A 150 -13.25 3.95 -13.01
CA ALA A 150 -12.14 4.70 -13.55
C ALA A 150 -10.79 4.11 -13.09
N PHE A 151 -10.70 3.64 -11.84
CA PHE A 151 -9.53 2.95 -11.33
C PHE A 151 -9.25 1.64 -12.08
N VAL A 152 -10.28 0.79 -12.28
CA VAL A 152 -10.14 -0.47 -13.03
C VAL A 152 -9.75 -0.19 -14.48
N GLU A 153 -10.34 0.81 -15.14
CA GLU A 153 -9.95 1.21 -16.51
C GLU A 153 -8.48 1.63 -16.57
N SER A 154 -8.01 2.44 -15.61
CA SER A 154 -6.62 2.87 -15.52
C SER A 154 -5.66 1.69 -15.29
N LEU A 155 -6.07 0.71 -14.47
CA LEU A 155 -5.30 -0.52 -14.28
C LEU A 155 -5.26 -1.38 -15.55
N LEU A 156 -6.38 -1.49 -16.29
CA LEU A 156 -6.42 -2.19 -17.58
C LEU A 156 -5.48 -1.55 -18.61
N ASP A 157 -5.33 -0.22 -18.60
CA ASP A 157 -4.34 0.46 -19.44
C ASP A 157 -2.92 0.03 -19.10
N LYS A 158 -2.58 -0.05 -17.81
CA LYS A 158 -1.24 -0.48 -17.36
C LYS A 158 -0.91 -1.91 -17.76
N VAL A 159 -1.88 -2.82 -17.73
CA VAL A 159 -1.66 -4.24 -18.01
C VAL A 159 -2.01 -4.65 -19.45
N SER A 160 -2.45 -3.72 -20.29
CA SER A 160 -2.89 -4.00 -21.67
C SER A 160 -1.80 -4.63 -22.57
N GLY A 161 -0.52 -4.37 -22.26
CA GLY A 161 0.61 -4.95 -23.01
C GLY A 161 0.95 -6.39 -22.66
N ILE A 162 0.39 -6.95 -21.58
CA ILE A 162 0.74 -8.29 -21.08
C ILE A 162 -0.44 -9.27 -21.03
N LEU A 163 -1.67 -8.76 -20.99
CA LEU A 163 -2.87 -9.59 -21.07
C LEU A 163 -3.37 -9.71 -22.51
N PRO A 164 -4.05 -10.82 -22.88
CA PRO A 164 -4.65 -10.97 -24.18
C PRO A 164 -5.64 -9.83 -24.48
N ALA A 165 -5.57 -9.28 -25.70
CA ALA A 165 -6.42 -8.16 -26.12
C ALA A 165 -7.92 -8.46 -25.99
N GLU A 166 -8.32 -9.71 -26.21
CA GLU A 166 -9.70 -10.17 -26.03
C GLU A 166 -10.15 -10.02 -24.56
N GLN A 167 -9.31 -10.41 -23.59
CA GLN A 167 -9.62 -10.28 -22.18
C GLN A 167 -9.72 -8.80 -21.76
N ILE A 168 -8.80 -7.96 -22.21
CA ILE A 168 -8.85 -6.52 -21.98
C ILE A 168 -10.16 -5.93 -22.53
N SER A 169 -10.54 -6.32 -23.75
CA SER A 169 -11.78 -5.85 -24.39
C SER A 169 -13.02 -6.27 -23.61
N GLN A 170 -13.08 -7.52 -23.15
CA GLN A 170 -14.17 -8.03 -22.33
C GLN A 170 -14.28 -7.29 -20.99
N MET A 171 -13.14 -7.03 -20.33
CA MET A 171 -13.13 -6.27 -19.07
C MET A 171 -13.55 -4.83 -19.25
N ARG A 172 -13.14 -4.15 -20.33
CA ARG A 172 -13.61 -2.80 -20.66
C ARG A 172 -15.12 -2.77 -20.91
N GLU A 173 -15.66 -3.79 -21.56
CA GLU A 173 -17.11 -3.92 -21.78
C GLU A 173 -17.86 -4.09 -20.46
N ILE A 174 -17.28 -4.83 -19.48
CA ILE A 174 -17.85 -4.92 -18.13
C ILE A 174 -17.85 -3.54 -17.45
N CYS A 175 -16.73 -2.81 -17.50
CA CYS A 175 -16.65 -1.46 -16.95
C CYS A 175 -17.68 -0.52 -17.59
N ARG A 176 -17.83 -0.58 -18.93
CA ARG A 176 -18.82 0.22 -19.66
C ARG A 176 -20.24 -0.05 -19.18
N LYS A 177 -20.63 -1.33 -19.07
CA LYS A 177 -21.97 -1.70 -18.59
C LYS A 177 -22.19 -1.34 -17.12
N ALA A 178 -21.16 -1.45 -16.28
CA ALA A 178 -21.23 -1.07 -14.88
C ALA A 178 -21.47 0.44 -14.69
N LYS A 179 -21.04 1.29 -15.63
CA LYS A 179 -21.36 2.74 -15.63
C LYS A 179 -22.83 3.03 -15.92
N GLU A 180 -23.53 2.13 -16.61
CA GLU A 180 -24.91 2.32 -17.06
C GLU A 180 -25.96 1.92 -16.00
N VAL A 181 -25.54 1.23 -14.94
CA VAL A 181 -26.43 0.78 -13.85
C VAL A 181 -26.19 1.55 -12.55
N PRO A 182 -27.21 1.65 -11.67
CA PRO A 182 -27.07 2.21 -10.34
C PRO A 182 -25.97 1.47 -9.53
N GLU A 183 -25.30 2.17 -8.63
CA GLU A 183 -24.23 1.62 -7.80
C GLU A 183 -24.66 0.34 -7.04
N SER A 184 -25.89 0.33 -6.52
CA SER A 184 -26.44 -0.83 -5.79
C SER A 184 -26.58 -2.11 -6.63
N GLU A 185 -26.53 -2.01 -7.96
CA GLU A 185 -26.68 -3.15 -8.90
C GLU A 185 -25.34 -3.55 -9.56
N ARG A 186 -24.29 -2.71 -9.38
CA ARG A 186 -22.99 -2.91 -10.05
C ARG A 186 -22.32 -4.21 -9.68
N GLU A 187 -22.29 -4.51 -8.39
CA GLU A 187 -21.62 -5.72 -7.87
C GLU A 187 -22.22 -7.00 -8.48
N GLU A 188 -23.56 -7.10 -8.50
CA GLU A 188 -24.25 -8.26 -9.06
C GLU A 188 -24.03 -8.37 -10.58
N LEU A 189 -24.11 -7.24 -11.31
CA LEU A 189 -23.85 -7.19 -12.75
C LEU A 189 -22.43 -7.65 -13.08
N VAL A 190 -21.45 -7.09 -12.39
CA VAL A 190 -20.02 -7.42 -12.59
C VAL A 190 -19.77 -8.90 -12.28
N ALA A 191 -20.25 -9.41 -11.15
CA ALA A 191 -20.10 -10.82 -10.78
C ALA A 191 -20.70 -11.76 -11.84
N ARG A 192 -21.90 -11.47 -12.35
CA ARG A 192 -22.52 -12.26 -13.41
C ARG A 192 -21.71 -12.23 -14.71
N MET A 193 -21.32 -11.05 -15.18
CA MET A 193 -20.55 -10.93 -16.43
C MET A 193 -19.20 -11.59 -16.36
N MET A 194 -18.54 -11.53 -15.21
CA MET A 194 -17.27 -12.21 -14.97
C MET A 194 -17.44 -13.74 -14.96
N ALA A 195 -18.53 -14.25 -14.40
CA ALA A 195 -18.84 -15.68 -14.47
C ALA A 195 -19.06 -16.14 -15.92
N GLU A 196 -19.77 -15.35 -16.73
CA GLU A 196 -19.98 -15.60 -18.18
C GLU A 196 -18.67 -15.59 -18.96
N MET A 197 -17.78 -14.62 -18.68
CA MET A 197 -16.45 -14.55 -19.30
C MET A 197 -15.60 -15.79 -18.95
N GLN A 198 -15.66 -16.27 -17.71
CA GLN A 198 -14.96 -17.48 -17.28
C GLN A 198 -15.51 -18.75 -17.94
N ALA A 199 -16.81 -18.83 -18.17
CA ALA A 199 -17.46 -19.97 -18.80
C ALA A 199 -17.25 -20.02 -20.32
N GLY A 200 -17.16 -18.86 -20.96
CA GLY A 200 -17.09 -18.73 -22.42
C GLY A 200 -15.69 -18.79 -23.04
N SER A 201 -14.63 -18.73 -22.25
CA SER A 201 -13.26 -18.69 -22.76
C SER A 201 -12.44 -19.95 -22.43
N PRO A 202 -12.42 -20.96 -23.31
CA PRO A 202 -11.53 -22.12 -23.18
C PRO A 202 -10.06 -21.81 -23.49
N ALA A 203 -9.77 -20.68 -24.15
CA ALA A 203 -8.50 -20.47 -24.86
C ALA A 203 -7.49 -19.55 -24.14
N SER A 204 -7.85 -18.84 -23.08
CA SER A 204 -6.92 -17.92 -22.40
C SER A 204 -6.35 -18.52 -21.10
N LYS A 205 -5.85 -19.74 -21.20
CA LYS A 205 -5.11 -20.35 -20.10
C LYS A 205 -3.69 -19.80 -20.10
N ILE A 206 -3.46 -18.74 -19.33
CA ILE A 206 -2.10 -18.48 -18.84
C ILE A 206 -1.78 -19.65 -17.93
N ASP A 207 -0.96 -20.54 -18.41
CA ASP A 207 -0.54 -21.72 -17.68
C ASP A 207 0.68 -21.33 -16.83
N PHE A 208 0.41 -20.93 -15.57
CA PHE A 208 1.44 -20.57 -14.61
C PHE A 208 2.39 -21.72 -14.26
N GLU A 209 2.03 -22.96 -14.61
CA GLU A 209 2.88 -24.11 -14.36
C GLU A 209 3.84 -24.36 -15.54
N THR A 210 3.44 -24.02 -16.75
CA THR A 210 4.26 -24.25 -17.96
C THR A 210 5.12 -23.04 -18.35
N ASP A 211 4.77 -21.82 -17.88
CA ASP A 211 5.53 -20.60 -18.17
C ASP A 211 5.64 -19.70 -16.90
N PRO A 212 6.51 -20.07 -15.94
CA PRO A 212 6.66 -19.32 -14.69
C PRO A 212 7.23 -17.92 -14.89
N GLU A 213 8.06 -17.69 -15.94
CA GLU A 213 8.63 -16.36 -16.23
C GLU A 213 7.53 -15.39 -16.68
N LYS A 214 6.66 -15.85 -17.57
CA LYS A 214 5.51 -15.04 -18.02
C LYS A 214 4.53 -14.80 -16.89
N ALA A 215 4.29 -15.79 -16.05
CA ALA A 215 3.45 -15.65 -14.87
C ALA A 215 3.99 -14.59 -13.91
N PHE A 216 5.30 -14.61 -13.65
CA PHE A 216 5.98 -13.61 -12.83
C PHE A 216 5.90 -12.21 -13.47
N LEU A 217 6.12 -12.08 -14.76
CA LEU A 217 6.02 -10.80 -15.47
C LEU A 217 4.61 -10.21 -15.37
N ILE A 218 3.57 -11.02 -15.54
CA ILE A 218 2.18 -10.56 -15.41
C ILE A 218 1.92 -10.09 -13.98
N MET A 219 2.33 -10.88 -12.98
CA MET A 219 2.12 -10.54 -11.58
C MET A 219 2.86 -9.25 -11.21
N SER A 220 4.15 -9.14 -11.57
CA SER A 220 4.94 -7.94 -11.27
C SER A 220 4.36 -6.70 -11.93
N THR A 221 4.00 -6.76 -13.21
CA THR A 221 3.40 -5.62 -13.92
C THR A 221 2.05 -5.22 -13.32
N PHE A 222 1.24 -6.21 -12.90
CA PHE A 222 -0.01 -5.93 -12.21
C PHE A 222 0.23 -5.22 -10.86
N MET A 223 1.17 -5.71 -10.06
CA MET A 223 1.53 -5.13 -8.77
C MET A 223 2.10 -3.70 -8.93
N ASP A 224 2.95 -3.49 -9.94
CA ASP A 224 3.48 -2.16 -10.26
C ASP A 224 2.39 -1.22 -10.76
N GLY A 225 1.47 -1.73 -11.58
CA GLY A 225 0.27 -1.00 -12.00
C GLY A 225 -0.59 -0.56 -10.82
N MET A 226 -0.86 -1.47 -9.89
CA MET A 226 -1.59 -1.19 -8.66
C MET A 226 -0.87 -0.11 -7.82
N ARG A 227 0.43 -0.28 -7.58
CA ARG A 227 1.22 0.68 -6.81
C ARG A 227 1.19 2.07 -7.44
N SER A 228 1.29 2.16 -8.78
CA SER A 228 1.27 3.45 -9.50
C SER A 228 -0.07 4.18 -9.44
N LEU A 229 -1.14 3.52 -9.01
CA LEU A 229 -2.47 4.07 -8.85
C LEU A 229 -2.86 4.25 -7.37
N ALA A 230 -1.95 4.00 -6.43
CA ALA A 230 -2.19 4.21 -5.01
C ALA A 230 -2.24 5.70 -4.68
N ASP A 231 -3.12 6.08 -3.77
CA ASP A 231 -3.26 7.46 -3.26
C ASP A 231 -2.24 7.77 -2.17
N GLY A 232 -1.73 6.73 -1.52
CA GLY A 232 -0.71 6.83 -0.49
C GLY A 232 0.01 5.51 -0.26
N GLU A 233 1.12 5.58 0.44
CA GLU A 233 1.92 4.43 0.81
C GLU A 233 2.29 4.50 2.29
N VAL A 234 2.20 3.37 2.98
CA VAL A 234 2.75 3.20 4.32
C VAL A 234 3.80 2.12 4.26
N TRP A 235 4.99 2.43 4.73
CA TRP A 235 6.07 1.46 4.73
C TRP A 235 6.94 1.62 5.97
N PHE A 236 7.57 0.56 6.40
CA PHE A 236 8.51 0.59 7.52
C PHE A 236 9.71 -0.30 7.25
N MET A 237 10.81 0.07 7.86
CA MET A 237 12.06 -0.68 7.73
C MET A 237 12.86 -0.67 9.01
N ILE A 238 13.75 -1.64 9.14
CA ILE A 238 14.74 -1.70 10.21
C ILE A 238 15.98 -0.92 9.78
N HIS A 239 16.34 0.06 10.61
CA HIS A 239 17.61 0.76 10.55
C HIS A 239 18.55 0.22 11.63
N GLN A 240 19.82 -0.02 11.26
CA GLN A 240 20.88 -0.39 12.20
C GLN A 240 21.71 0.85 12.53
N TYR A 241 21.87 1.11 13.81
CA TYR A 241 22.75 2.15 14.34
C TYR A 241 23.81 1.50 15.24
N GLY A 242 24.92 2.20 15.55
CA GLY A 242 26.05 1.67 16.32
C GLY A 242 25.73 1.16 17.74
N GLY A 243 24.51 1.33 18.22
CA GLY A 243 24.05 0.85 19.53
C GLY A 243 22.80 -0.04 19.49
N GLY A 244 22.30 -0.40 18.31
CA GLY A 244 21.09 -1.20 18.21
C GLY A 244 20.32 -0.98 16.92
N TYR A 245 19.03 -1.25 16.98
CA TYR A 245 18.10 -1.20 15.85
C TYR A 245 16.94 -0.27 16.12
N GLN A 246 16.40 0.30 15.08
CA GLN A 246 15.24 1.19 15.12
C GLN A 246 14.30 0.89 13.95
N ILE A 247 13.00 0.89 14.17
CA ILE A 247 12.04 0.94 13.08
C ILE A 247 11.78 2.40 12.71
N GLY A 248 11.94 2.69 11.42
CA GLY A 248 11.39 3.88 10.80
C GLY A 248 10.08 3.50 10.11
N LEU A 249 8.98 4.16 10.47
CA LEU A 249 7.68 3.97 9.86
C LEU A 249 7.28 5.26 9.13
N TYR A 250 6.90 5.13 7.87
CA TYR A 250 6.66 6.23 6.96
C TYR A 250 5.23 6.17 6.44
N TYR A 251 4.58 7.30 6.39
CA TYR A 251 3.28 7.50 5.77
C TYR A 251 3.46 8.55 4.66
N ASP A 252 3.30 8.14 3.43
CA ASP A 252 3.53 8.96 2.24
C ASP A 252 2.21 9.29 1.54
N ASN A 253 1.88 10.57 1.41
CA ASN A 253 0.82 11.03 0.52
C ASN A 253 1.43 11.19 -0.88
N LEU A 254 1.10 10.27 -1.79
CA LEU A 254 1.70 10.24 -3.13
C LEU A 254 1.26 11.41 -4.02
N HIS A 255 0.11 12.05 -3.72
CA HIS A 255 -0.36 13.23 -4.45
C HIS A 255 0.48 14.49 -4.18
N ASN A 256 1.11 14.58 -2.99
CA ASN A 256 1.90 15.74 -2.59
C ASN A 256 3.40 15.52 -2.80
N GLN A 257 3.84 14.34 -3.24
CA GLN A 257 5.25 14.06 -3.49
C GLN A 257 5.76 14.80 -4.74
N ALA A 258 7.04 15.14 -4.74
CA ALA A 258 7.70 15.69 -5.91
C ALA A 258 7.76 14.63 -7.03
N HIS A 259 7.32 14.98 -8.21
CA HIS A 259 7.56 14.20 -9.40
C HIS A 259 8.91 14.63 -10.00
N GLY A 260 9.62 13.70 -10.69
CA GLY A 260 11.00 13.93 -11.17
C GLY A 260 11.18 15.13 -12.09
N GLU A 261 10.11 15.73 -12.59
CA GLU A 261 10.10 16.97 -13.36
C GLU A 261 10.16 18.26 -12.48
N ASP A 262 9.97 18.10 -11.18
CA ASP A 262 9.93 19.20 -10.19
C ASP A 262 11.29 19.39 -9.49
N LEU A 263 12.34 18.67 -9.89
CA LEU A 263 13.68 18.66 -9.27
C LEU A 263 14.65 19.61 -9.98
#